data_0a3fba6bc10778f53653b0ba7d8532ec
#
_entry.id   0a3fba6bc10778f53653b0ba7d8532ec
#
_cell.length_a   1.000
_cell.length_b   1.000
_cell.length_c   1.000
_cell.angle_alpha   90.00
_cell.angle_beta   90.00
_cell.angle_gamma   90.00
#
_symmetry.space_group_name_H-M   'P 1'
#
loop_
_entity.id
_entity.type
_entity.pdbx_description
1 polymer ?
#
loop_
_entity_poly.entity_id
_entity_poly.type
_entity_poly.pdbx_seq_one_letter_code
_entity_poly.pdbx_strand_id
1 'polypeptide(L)'
;MTRSNLRYALAAAARGWHVFPIAPGGTDAAQPLPLETFQVRTRRGGLHLYYTAPDGLELGNTQGARAGLGWLIDTRAAGGYVVGPGSHVTADDGCGTYDVIHAVPAAPLPAWLADRLRPAPLPAQEPVLVSLPSDRRGSYLRAAIAAELERVTSSPPHGHNTALYRASVALGQLVAGGELPEADVTAWLTDAAQQVGQPYREAVRTIASGLRAGARRPRTVAA
;
A
#
# COMPACT_ATOMS: atom_id res chain seq x y z
N MET A 1 -3.75 11.21 23.90
CA MET A 1 -4.90 10.99 22.99
C MET A 1 -6.18 11.17 23.77
N THR A 2 -6.94 12.19 23.49
CA THR A 2 -8.22 12.41 24.14
C THR A 2 -9.23 11.37 23.63
N ARG A 3 -10.11 10.87 24.51
CA ARG A 3 -11.14 9.85 24.20
C ARG A 3 -12.04 10.24 22.98
N SER A 4 -12.13 11.52 22.67
CA SER A 4 -12.88 12.05 21.52
C SER A 4 -12.28 11.67 20.17
N ASN A 5 -10.96 11.72 20.01
CA ASN A 5 -10.26 11.51 18.74
C ASN A 5 -10.34 10.06 18.25
N LEU A 6 -10.24 9.12 19.21
CA LEU A 6 -10.40 7.69 18.92
C LEU A 6 -11.82 7.36 18.43
N ARG A 7 -12.84 8.03 18.97
CA ARG A 7 -14.23 7.80 18.55
C ARG A 7 -14.49 8.18 17.09
N TYR A 8 -13.93 9.29 16.62
CA TYR A 8 -14.08 9.71 15.21
C TYR A 8 -13.34 8.77 14.25
N ALA A 9 -12.12 8.36 14.59
CA ALA A 9 -11.35 7.43 13.77
C ALA A 9 -12.04 6.05 13.68
N LEU A 10 -12.52 5.53 14.81
CA LEU A 10 -13.25 4.26 14.88
C LEU A 10 -14.61 4.35 14.17
N ALA A 11 -15.31 5.48 14.27
CA ALA A 11 -16.58 5.68 13.58
C ALA A 11 -16.43 5.78 12.06
N ALA A 12 -15.35 6.36 11.55
CA ALA A 12 -15.04 6.39 10.13
C ALA A 12 -14.67 4.98 9.62
N ALA A 13 -13.81 4.26 10.35
CA ALA A 13 -13.43 2.89 10.01
C ALA A 13 -14.64 1.92 10.04
N ALA A 14 -15.50 2.04 11.07
CA ALA A 14 -16.69 1.20 11.19
C ALA A 14 -17.74 1.45 10.09
N ARG A 15 -17.68 2.62 9.43
CA ARG A 15 -18.55 2.99 8.31
C ARG A 15 -17.96 2.65 6.94
N GLY A 16 -16.77 2.07 6.88
CA GLY A 16 -16.10 1.74 5.62
C GLY A 16 -15.79 2.95 4.74
N TRP A 17 -15.58 4.14 5.34
CA TRP A 17 -15.31 5.35 4.58
C TRP A 17 -13.91 5.32 3.94
N HIS A 18 -13.87 5.64 2.67
CA HIS A 18 -12.63 5.81 1.91
C HIS A 18 -12.18 7.26 1.95
N VAL A 19 -10.89 7.51 2.08
CA VAL A 19 -10.34 8.84 2.27
C VAL A 19 -9.45 9.23 1.09
N PHE A 20 -9.64 10.45 0.62
CA PHE A 20 -8.85 11.06 -0.44
C PHE A 20 -8.07 12.24 0.15
N PRO A 21 -6.85 12.02 0.67
CA PRO A 21 -6.00 13.11 1.10
C PRO A 21 -5.53 13.92 -0.10
N ILE A 22 -5.75 15.22 -0.03
CA ILE A 22 -5.30 16.22 -1.00
C ILE A 22 -4.32 17.13 -0.28
N ALA A 23 -3.09 17.26 -0.79
CA ALA A 23 -2.13 18.24 -0.28
C ALA A 23 -2.49 19.65 -0.80
N PRO A 24 -2.00 20.73 -0.13
CA PRO A 24 -2.18 22.08 -0.60
C PRO A 24 -1.73 22.24 -2.06
N GLY A 25 -2.57 22.80 -2.92
CA GLY A 25 -2.29 22.98 -4.35
C GLY A 25 -2.52 21.75 -5.23
N GLY A 26 -3.00 20.62 -4.67
CA GLY A 26 -3.39 19.44 -5.45
C GLY A 26 -4.75 19.65 -6.12
N THR A 27 -4.76 20.07 -7.38
CA THR A 27 -6.01 20.37 -8.14
C THR A 27 -6.07 19.64 -9.48
N ASP A 28 -5.13 18.78 -9.79
CA ASP A 28 -4.97 18.13 -11.11
C ASP A 28 -5.89 16.92 -11.36
N ALA A 29 -7.02 16.83 -10.67
CA ALA A 29 -8.03 15.85 -11.06
C ALA A 29 -8.61 16.22 -12.43
N ALA A 30 -8.68 15.27 -13.35
CA ALA A 30 -9.26 15.46 -14.68
C ALA A 30 -10.74 15.90 -14.65
N GLN A 31 -11.37 15.79 -13.49
CA GLN A 31 -12.70 16.30 -13.16
C GLN A 31 -12.67 16.84 -11.72
N PRO A 32 -13.45 17.89 -11.41
CA PRO A 32 -13.52 18.43 -10.05
C PRO A 32 -14.02 17.37 -9.07
N LEU A 33 -13.32 17.23 -7.94
CA LEU A 33 -13.76 16.36 -6.86
C LEU A 33 -15.01 16.96 -6.20
N PRO A 34 -16.06 16.16 -5.95
CA PRO A 34 -17.25 16.65 -5.26
C PRO A 34 -16.87 16.95 -3.80
N LEU A 35 -17.07 18.22 -3.42
CA LEU A 35 -16.70 18.69 -2.08
C LEU A 35 -17.83 18.56 -1.05
N GLU A 36 -19.06 18.22 -1.48
CA GLU A 36 -20.19 18.00 -0.59
C GLU A 36 -20.11 16.63 0.09
N THR A 37 -19.09 16.48 0.93
CA THR A 37 -18.79 15.26 1.69
C THR A 37 -18.13 15.63 3.02
N PHE A 38 -17.95 14.66 3.92
CA PHE A 38 -17.23 14.87 5.17
C PHE A 38 -15.78 15.28 4.88
N GLN A 39 -15.32 16.39 5.48
CA GLN A 39 -14.00 16.94 5.21
C GLN A 39 -13.22 17.22 6.50
N VAL A 40 -11.93 16.95 6.43
CA VAL A 40 -10.97 17.24 7.48
C VAL A 40 -9.79 18.01 6.91
N ARG A 41 -9.46 19.16 7.50
CA ARG A 41 -8.23 19.89 7.20
C ARG A 41 -7.07 19.24 7.92
N THR A 42 -6.02 18.94 7.17
CA THR A 42 -4.79 18.38 7.75
C THR A 42 -3.93 19.47 8.40
N ARG A 43 -3.01 19.09 9.30
CA ARG A 43 -2.10 20.02 9.97
C ARG A 43 -1.25 20.88 9.02
N ARG A 44 -1.06 20.45 7.77
CA ARG A 44 -0.28 21.17 6.74
C ARG A 44 -1.16 21.89 5.71
N GLY A 45 -2.45 22.05 6.00
CA GLY A 45 -3.39 22.76 5.13
C GLY A 45 -3.95 21.95 3.95
N GLY A 46 -3.64 20.66 3.85
CA GLY A 46 -4.30 19.76 2.91
C GLY A 46 -5.70 19.36 3.39
N LEU A 47 -6.41 18.59 2.57
CA LEU A 47 -7.76 18.10 2.86
C LEU A 47 -7.81 16.58 2.82
N HIS A 48 -8.59 16.00 3.72
CA HIS A 48 -9.11 14.66 3.61
C HIS A 48 -10.57 14.72 3.21
N LEU A 49 -10.91 14.15 2.07
CA LEU A 49 -12.30 13.99 1.60
C LEU A 49 -12.71 12.54 1.82
N TYR A 50 -13.84 12.30 2.47
CA TYR A 50 -14.31 10.97 2.81
C TYR A 50 -15.51 10.59 1.94
N TYR A 51 -15.47 9.39 1.37
CA TYR A 51 -16.57 8.86 0.55
C TYR A 51 -16.93 7.44 0.98
N THR A 52 -18.14 7.02 0.69
CA THR A 52 -18.57 5.62 0.80
C THR A 52 -18.41 4.94 -0.55
N ALA A 53 -17.70 3.82 -0.59
CA ALA A 53 -17.61 3.02 -1.81
C ALA A 53 -18.92 2.26 -2.07
N PRO A 54 -19.25 1.98 -3.34
CA PRO A 54 -20.32 1.07 -3.69
C PRO A 54 -20.05 -0.34 -3.12
N ASP A 55 -21.11 -1.07 -2.77
CA ASP A 55 -21.01 -2.41 -2.27
C ASP A 55 -20.29 -3.34 -3.28
N GLY A 56 -19.41 -4.18 -2.76
CA GLY A 56 -18.64 -5.12 -3.58
C GLY A 56 -17.48 -4.51 -4.38
N LEU A 57 -17.24 -3.20 -4.26
CA LEU A 57 -16.09 -2.55 -4.89
C LEU A 57 -14.92 -2.46 -3.90
N GLU A 58 -13.90 -3.27 -4.10
CA GLU A 58 -12.65 -3.16 -3.35
C GLU A 58 -11.70 -2.18 -4.05
N LEU A 59 -11.44 -1.06 -3.40
CA LEU A 59 -10.46 -0.07 -3.84
C LEU A 59 -9.16 -0.23 -3.05
N GLY A 60 -8.04 -0.05 -3.74
CA GLY A 60 -6.71 -0.01 -3.15
C GLY A 60 -6.26 1.39 -2.77
N ASN A 61 -5.05 1.45 -2.23
CA ASN A 61 -4.37 2.70 -1.93
C ASN A 61 -3.61 3.17 -3.17
N THR A 62 -3.69 4.45 -3.51
CA THR A 62 -2.92 5.04 -4.61
C THR A 62 -2.09 6.22 -4.11
N GLN A 63 -1.06 6.60 -4.87
CA GLN A 63 -0.19 7.70 -4.53
C GLN A 63 0.17 8.52 -5.77
N GLY A 64 -0.15 9.81 -5.74
CA GLY A 64 0.24 10.79 -6.73
C GLY A 64 -0.22 10.48 -8.16
N ALA A 65 0.48 11.04 -9.14
CA ALA A 65 0.11 10.98 -10.55
C ALA A 65 0.37 9.62 -11.22
N ARG A 66 1.30 8.79 -10.72
CA ARG A 66 1.70 7.54 -11.40
C ARG A 66 0.70 6.40 -11.28
N ALA A 67 -0.04 6.35 -10.19
CA ALA A 67 -0.99 5.27 -9.90
C ALA A 67 -2.29 5.78 -9.29
N GLY A 68 -2.51 7.10 -9.29
CA GLY A 68 -3.62 7.75 -8.62
C GLY A 68 -4.33 8.79 -9.49
N LEU A 69 -4.99 9.70 -8.82
CA LEU A 69 -5.89 10.68 -9.43
C LEU A 69 -5.18 11.91 -9.99
N GLY A 70 -3.95 12.17 -9.57
CA GLY A 70 -3.19 13.34 -9.98
C GLY A 70 -2.09 13.69 -8.99
N TRP A 71 -1.37 14.76 -9.30
CA TRP A 71 -0.29 15.27 -8.45
C TRP A 71 -0.82 15.72 -7.09
N LEU A 72 -0.19 15.30 -6.00
CA LEU A 72 -0.57 15.58 -4.62
C LEU A 72 -1.96 15.05 -4.21
N ILE A 73 -2.52 14.10 -4.95
CA ILE A 73 -3.78 13.43 -4.59
C ILE A 73 -3.48 11.95 -4.35
N ASP A 74 -3.67 11.52 -3.12
CA ASP A 74 -3.56 10.13 -2.71
C ASP A 74 -4.94 9.55 -2.43
N THR A 75 -5.06 8.24 -2.46
CA THR A 75 -6.25 7.55 -1.95
C THR A 75 -5.87 6.55 -0.87
N ARG A 76 -6.72 6.41 0.13
CA ARG A 76 -6.59 5.42 1.19
C ARG A 76 -7.92 4.69 1.33
N ALA A 77 -7.87 3.39 1.03
CA ALA A 77 -9.02 2.51 1.01
C ALA A 77 -8.69 1.22 1.78
N ALA A 78 -9.05 0.06 1.27
CA ALA A 78 -8.80 -1.21 1.93
C ALA A 78 -7.32 -1.39 2.31
N GLY A 79 -7.06 -1.66 3.60
CA GLY A 79 -5.72 -1.80 4.15
C GLY A 79 -4.94 -0.49 4.33
N GLY A 80 -5.49 0.67 3.93
CA GLY A 80 -4.92 1.98 4.15
C GLY A 80 -5.39 2.62 5.46
N TYR A 81 -4.70 3.69 5.85
CA TYR A 81 -5.09 4.51 7.01
C TYR A 81 -4.73 5.97 6.79
N VAL A 82 -5.41 6.84 7.51
CA VAL A 82 -5.12 8.27 7.61
C VAL A 82 -5.11 8.69 9.07
N VAL A 83 -4.51 9.83 9.34
CA VAL A 83 -4.65 10.47 10.66
C VAL A 83 -6.08 10.95 10.80
N GLY A 84 -6.77 10.47 11.82
CA GLY A 84 -8.19 10.76 12.04
C GLY A 84 -8.45 12.19 12.50
N PRO A 85 -9.70 12.69 12.32
CA PRO A 85 -10.10 14.00 12.78
C PRO A 85 -9.94 14.15 14.30
N GLY A 86 -9.59 15.35 14.73
CA GLY A 86 -9.32 15.68 16.14
C GLY A 86 -7.97 15.22 16.66
N SER A 87 -7.12 14.61 15.83
CA SER A 87 -5.76 14.26 16.21
C SER A 87 -4.85 15.49 16.23
N HIS A 88 -3.99 15.58 17.25
CA HIS A 88 -2.85 16.47 17.28
C HIS A 88 -1.59 15.69 16.95
N VAL A 89 -0.80 16.17 15.99
CA VAL A 89 0.43 15.53 15.54
C VAL A 89 1.59 16.48 15.74
N THR A 90 2.65 15.99 16.37
CA THR A 90 3.96 16.65 16.47
C THR A 90 4.96 15.85 15.65
N ALA A 91 5.67 16.51 14.75
CA ALA A 91 6.71 15.94 13.92
C ALA A 91 7.83 16.99 13.71
N ASP A 92 8.94 16.58 13.12
CA ASP A 92 10.11 17.44 12.92
C ASP A 92 9.80 18.72 12.11
N ASP A 93 8.78 18.65 11.26
CA ASP A 93 8.29 19.75 10.41
C ASP A 93 7.18 20.60 11.07
N GLY A 94 6.97 20.46 12.37
CA GLY A 94 6.01 21.23 13.16
C GLY A 94 4.89 20.41 13.77
N CYS A 95 4.02 21.09 14.51
CA CYS A 95 2.85 20.50 15.15
C CYS A 95 1.55 21.09 14.57
N GLY A 96 0.45 20.37 14.73
CA GLY A 96 -0.88 20.85 14.31
C GLY A 96 -1.96 19.81 14.46
N THR A 97 -3.18 20.23 14.20
CA THR A 97 -4.40 19.45 14.36
C THR A 97 -4.96 18.99 13.00
N TYR A 98 -5.80 17.97 13.08
CA TYR A 98 -6.63 17.50 11.97
C TYR A 98 -8.09 17.87 12.29
N ASP A 99 -8.55 18.97 11.71
CA ASP A 99 -9.81 19.61 12.10
C ASP A 99 -10.93 19.28 11.13
N VAL A 100 -12.11 18.89 11.66
CA VAL A 100 -13.31 18.76 10.84
C VAL A 100 -13.74 20.15 10.38
N ILE A 101 -13.78 20.35 9.06
CA ILE A 101 -14.21 21.62 8.45
C ILE A 101 -15.58 21.51 7.77
N HIS A 102 -16.02 20.29 7.45
CA HIS A 102 -17.36 20.05 6.91
C HIS A 102 -17.93 18.77 7.52
N ALA A 103 -18.87 18.91 8.44
CA ALA A 103 -19.40 17.85 9.27
C ALA A 103 -20.71 17.26 8.73
N VAL A 104 -20.71 16.85 7.45
CA VAL A 104 -21.84 16.15 6.81
C VAL A 104 -21.54 14.64 6.70
N PRO A 105 -22.52 13.76 6.44
CA PRO A 105 -22.24 12.37 6.11
C PRO A 105 -21.30 12.25 4.91
N ALA A 106 -20.48 11.20 4.89
CA ALA A 106 -19.65 10.90 3.73
C ALA A 106 -20.56 10.61 2.52
N ALA A 107 -20.35 11.33 1.43
CA ALA A 107 -21.11 11.16 0.20
C ALA A 107 -20.76 9.83 -0.50
N PRO A 108 -21.65 9.29 -1.33
CA PRO A 108 -21.29 8.18 -2.20
C PRO A 108 -20.14 8.55 -3.12
N LEU A 109 -19.20 7.60 -3.33
CA LEU A 109 -18.11 7.77 -4.26
C LEU A 109 -18.66 7.96 -5.69
N PRO A 110 -18.33 9.06 -6.41
CA PRO A 110 -18.80 9.26 -7.78
C PRO A 110 -18.40 8.10 -8.69
N ALA A 111 -19.28 7.71 -9.60
CA ALA A 111 -19.05 6.57 -10.49
C ALA A 111 -17.76 6.75 -11.32
N TRP A 112 -17.52 7.95 -11.89
CA TRP A 112 -16.29 8.22 -12.65
C TRP A 112 -15.02 8.04 -11.81
N LEU A 113 -15.09 8.36 -10.51
CA LEU A 113 -13.98 8.23 -9.59
C LEU A 113 -13.76 6.77 -9.19
N ALA A 114 -14.85 6.03 -8.96
CA ALA A 114 -14.83 4.60 -8.72
C ALA A 114 -14.21 3.85 -9.92
N ASP A 115 -14.60 4.18 -11.14
CA ASP A 115 -14.07 3.57 -12.37
C ASP A 115 -12.58 3.87 -12.56
N ARG A 116 -12.16 5.10 -12.30
CA ARG A 116 -10.74 5.48 -12.39
C ARG A 116 -9.86 4.80 -11.34
N LEU A 117 -10.39 4.51 -10.16
CA LEU A 117 -9.69 3.85 -9.06
C LEU A 117 -9.83 2.33 -9.10
N ARG A 118 -10.71 1.80 -9.95
CA ARG A 118 -10.86 0.36 -10.12
C ARG A 118 -9.53 -0.25 -10.53
N PRO A 119 -9.04 -1.26 -9.80
CA PRO A 119 -7.83 -1.96 -10.21
C PRO A 119 -7.99 -2.46 -11.65
N ALA A 120 -7.03 -2.11 -12.51
CA ALA A 120 -7.02 -2.67 -13.86
C ALA A 120 -7.02 -4.21 -13.75
N PRO A 121 -7.82 -4.92 -14.53
CA PRO A 121 -7.71 -6.36 -14.62
C PRO A 121 -6.25 -6.68 -14.93
N LEU A 122 -5.63 -7.50 -14.08
CA LEU A 122 -4.28 -7.96 -14.37
C LEU A 122 -4.38 -8.73 -15.69
N PRO A 123 -3.59 -8.36 -16.74
CA PRO A 123 -3.53 -9.16 -17.93
C PRO A 123 -3.24 -10.59 -17.50
N ALA A 124 -3.97 -11.56 -18.10
CA ALA A 124 -3.68 -12.95 -17.91
C ALA A 124 -2.20 -13.15 -18.26
N GLN A 125 -1.37 -13.27 -17.24
CA GLN A 125 0.04 -13.55 -17.45
C GLN A 125 0.17 -15.06 -17.50
N GLU A 126 0.56 -15.54 -18.67
CA GLU A 126 1.13 -16.87 -18.75
C GLU A 126 2.33 -16.93 -17.78
N PRO A 127 2.50 -18.05 -17.06
CA PRO A 127 3.67 -18.24 -16.22
C PRO A 127 4.91 -17.93 -17.04
N VAL A 128 5.78 -17.04 -16.53
CA VAL A 128 7.05 -16.77 -17.19
C VAL A 128 7.91 -18.02 -17.03
N LEU A 129 7.89 -18.88 -18.03
CA LEU A 129 8.75 -20.07 -18.11
C LEU A 129 10.16 -19.60 -18.48
N VAL A 130 11.05 -19.55 -17.49
CA VAL A 130 12.48 -19.35 -17.73
C VAL A 130 13.07 -20.73 -18.04
N SER A 131 13.29 -21.03 -19.30
CA SER A 131 13.95 -22.28 -19.71
C SER A 131 15.45 -22.18 -19.45
N LEU A 132 15.93 -22.95 -18.48
CA LEU A 132 17.35 -23.04 -18.14
C LEU A 132 17.77 -24.54 -18.07
N PRO A 133 19.01 -24.89 -18.45
CA PRO A 133 19.56 -26.21 -18.18
C PRO A 133 19.49 -26.55 -16.68
N SER A 134 19.30 -27.82 -16.34
CA SER A 134 19.02 -28.26 -14.97
C SER A 134 20.13 -27.89 -13.96
N ASP A 135 21.38 -27.80 -14.40
CA ASP A 135 22.52 -27.35 -13.62
C ASP A 135 22.51 -25.82 -13.35
N ARG A 136 21.89 -25.05 -14.20
CA ARG A 136 21.78 -23.58 -14.07
C ARG A 136 20.58 -23.13 -13.22
N ARG A 137 19.58 -24.00 -13.04
CA ARG A 137 18.38 -23.67 -12.24
C ARG A 137 18.75 -23.24 -10.82
N GLY A 138 19.55 -24.05 -10.12
CA GLY A 138 19.99 -23.73 -8.77
C GLY A 138 20.82 -22.44 -8.69
N SER A 139 21.63 -22.16 -9.71
CA SER A 139 22.41 -20.92 -9.78
C SER A 139 21.54 -19.70 -10.00
N TYR A 140 20.52 -19.81 -10.85
CA TYR A 140 19.53 -18.76 -11.07
C TYR A 140 18.73 -18.46 -9.78
N LEU A 141 18.23 -19.48 -9.09
CA LEU A 141 17.46 -19.30 -7.85
C LEU A 141 18.33 -18.65 -6.76
N ARG A 142 19.58 -19.09 -6.60
CA ARG A 142 20.53 -18.44 -5.66
C ARG A 142 20.76 -16.98 -6.00
N ALA A 143 20.98 -16.65 -7.27
CA ALA A 143 21.17 -15.27 -7.72
C ALA A 143 19.92 -14.41 -7.48
N ALA A 144 18.74 -14.95 -7.76
CA ALA A 144 17.47 -14.26 -7.53
C ALA A 144 17.25 -13.99 -6.03
N ILE A 145 17.50 -14.99 -5.17
CA ILE A 145 17.40 -14.82 -3.72
C ILE A 145 18.39 -13.76 -3.24
N ALA A 146 19.68 -13.88 -3.63
CA ALA A 146 20.71 -12.93 -3.22
C ALA A 146 20.37 -11.50 -3.62
N ALA A 147 19.91 -11.27 -4.86
CA ALA A 147 19.55 -9.94 -5.33
C ALA A 147 18.37 -9.33 -4.54
N GLU A 148 17.37 -10.13 -4.17
CA GLU A 148 16.24 -9.62 -3.39
C GLU A 148 16.60 -9.38 -1.92
N LEU A 149 17.46 -10.19 -1.31
CA LEU A 149 17.98 -9.95 0.04
C LEU A 149 18.87 -8.70 0.07
N GLU A 150 19.74 -8.51 -0.92
CA GLU A 150 20.56 -7.31 -1.05
C GLU A 150 19.69 -6.06 -1.22
N ARG A 151 18.59 -6.13 -1.99
CA ARG A 151 17.62 -5.04 -2.10
C ARG A 151 17.09 -4.59 -0.74
N VAL A 152 16.86 -5.51 0.19
CA VAL A 152 16.39 -5.20 1.54
C VAL A 152 17.53 -4.62 2.37
N THR A 153 18.68 -5.29 2.42
CA THR A 153 19.80 -4.92 3.28
C THR A 153 20.49 -3.63 2.86
N SER A 154 20.47 -3.28 1.55
CA SER A 154 21.01 -2.03 1.02
C SER A 154 19.99 -0.90 0.92
N SER A 155 18.76 -1.10 1.38
CA SER A 155 17.71 -0.09 1.26
C SER A 155 18.00 1.15 2.13
N PRO A 156 17.65 2.36 1.64
CA PRO A 156 17.88 3.58 2.40
C PRO A 156 16.95 3.70 3.62
N PRO A 157 17.29 4.54 4.61
CA PRO A 157 16.39 4.88 5.70
C PRO A 157 15.00 5.29 5.18
N HIS A 158 13.94 4.88 5.86
CA HIS A 158 12.53 5.04 5.44
C HIS A 158 12.11 4.28 4.17
N GLY A 159 13.02 3.54 3.51
CA GLY A 159 12.75 2.70 2.34
C GLY A 159 12.60 1.21 2.65
N HIS A 160 12.99 0.76 3.85
CA HIS A 160 13.10 -0.65 4.22
C HIS A 160 11.81 -1.44 4.00
N ASN A 161 10.67 -0.91 4.43
CA ASN A 161 9.39 -1.58 4.28
C ASN A 161 8.97 -1.76 2.81
N THR A 162 9.25 -0.77 1.96
CA THR A 162 8.98 -0.85 0.51
C THR A 162 9.90 -1.85 -0.17
N ALA A 163 11.19 -1.88 0.21
CA ALA A 163 12.16 -2.84 -0.31
C ALA A 163 11.78 -4.26 0.08
N LEU A 164 11.44 -4.48 1.36
CA LEU A 164 11.00 -5.77 1.88
C LEU A 164 9.72 -6.26 1.17
N TYR A 165 8.73 -5.39 0.99
CA TYR A 165 7.51 -5.75 0.27
C TYR A 165 7.81 -6.20 -1.17
N ARG A 166 8.65 -5.46 -1.91
CA ARG A 166 9.02 -5.80 -3.29
C ARG A 166 9.77 -7.12 -3.37
N ALA A 167 10.72 -7.34 -2.48
CA ALA A 167 11.44 -8.61 -2.38
C ALA A 167 10.50 -9.78 -2.08
N SER A 168 9.55 -9.57 -1.15
CA SER A 168 8.54 -10.57 -0.80
C SER A 168 7.62 -10.90 -1.98
N VAL A 169 7.25 -9.92 -2.81
CA VAL A 169 6.47 -10.16 -4.03
C VAL A 169 7.27 -10.99 -5.03
N ALA A 170 8.53 -10.62 -5.27
CA ALA A 170 9.38 -11.31 -6.26
C ALA A 170 9.66 -12.76 -5.86
N LEU A 171 10.02 -13.02 -4.61
CA LEU A 171 10.25 -14.38 -4.11
C LEU A 171 8.94 -15.15 -3.95
N GLY A 172 7.84 -14.48 -3.61
CA GLY A 172 6.50 -15.07 -3.53
C GLY A 172 5.99 -15.64 -4.86
N GLN A 173 6.41 -15.06 -5.97
CA GLN A 173 6.15 -15.63 -7.30
C GLN A 173 6.82 -16.99 -7.48
N LEU A 174 8.06 -17.13 -7.01
CA LEU A 174 8.81 -18.39 -7.07
C LEU A 174 8.27 -19.44 -6.09
N VAL A 175 7.81 -19.00 -4.91
CA VAL A 175 7.12 -19.89 -3.96
C VAL A 175 5.84 -20.45 -4.59
N ALA A 176 5.02 -19.59 -5.16
CA ALA A 176 3.77 -20.00 -5.81
C ALA A 176 3.99 -20.88 -7.05
N GLY A 177 5.15 -20.76 -7.71
CA GLY A 177 5.58 -21.62 -8.79
C GLY A 177 6.18 -22.96 -8.33
N GLY A 178 6.28 -23.20 -7.01
CA GLY A 178 6.86 -24.44 -6.47
C GLY A 178 8.39 -24.50 -6.52
N GLU A 179 9.06 -23.35 -6.74
CA GLU A 179 10.51 -23.28 -6.86
C GLU A 179 11.23 -23.11 -5.52
N LEU A 180 10.57 -22.50 -4.54
CA LEU A 180 11.11 -22.19 -3.22
C LEU A 180 10.10 -22.55 -2.13
N PRO A 181 10.55 -23.10 -0.99
CA PRO A 181 9.70 -23.26 0.19
C PRO A 181 9.34 -21.89 0.80
N GLU A 182 8.07 -21.68 1.13
CA GLU A 182 7.60 -20.43 1.75
C GLU A 182 8.27 -20.16 3.08
N ALA A 183 8.52 -21.20 3.88
CA ALA A 183 9.16 -21.10 5.18
C ALA A 183 10.59 -20.53 5.08
N ASP A 184 11.37 -21.00 4.10
CA ASP A 184 12.74 -20.54 3.88
C ASP A 184 12.77 -19.08 3.43
N VAL A 185 11.90 -18.74 2.47
CA VAL A 185 11.78 -17.35 1.97
C VAL A 185 11.37 -16.40 3.10
N THR A 186 10.43 -16.81 3.95
CA THR A 186 10.01 -16.04 5.12
C THR A 186 11.15 -15.84 6.11
N ALA A 187 11.94 -16.87 6.39
CA ALA A 187 13.08 -16.77 7.28
C ALA A 187 14.14 -15.80 6.72
N TRP A 188 14.58 -15.98 5.48
CA TRP A 188 15.60 -15.13 4.86
C TRP A 188 15.20 -13.65 4.81
N LEU A 189 13.95 -13.36 4.43
CA LEU A 189 13.45 -11.98 4.38
C LEU A 189 13.32 -11.37 5.77
N THR A 190 12.96 -12.17 6.78
CA THR A 190 12.90 -11.71 8.18
C THR A 190 14.29 -11.34 8.69
N ASP A 191 15.29 -12.18 8.43
CA ASP A 191 16.68 -11.91 8.81
C ASP A 191 17.21 -10.64 8.12
N ALA A 192 16.95 -10.49 6.82
CA ALA A 192 17.35 -9.29 6.08
C ALA A 192 16.67 -8.01 6.61
N ALA A 193 15.40 -8.10 6.99
CA ALA A 193 14.67 -6.97 7.57
C ALA A 193 15.22 -6.58 8.96
N GLN A 194 15.58 -7.57 9.78
CA GLN A 194 16.19 -7.32 11.09
C GLN A 194 17.58 -6.66 10.98
N GLN A 195 18.37 -7.01 9.96
CA GLN A 195 19.68 -6.40 9.72
C GLN A 195 19.57 -4.88 9.47
N VAL A 196 18.47 -4.40 8.91
CA VAL A 196 18.20 -2.95 8.71
C VAL A 196 17.37 -2.34 9.82
N GLY A 197 17.20 -3.05 10.95
CA GLY A 197 16.52 -2.54 12.14
C GLY A 197 14.99 -2.50 12.04
N GLN A 198 14.39 -3.20 11.09
CA GLN A 198 12.93 -3.23 10.95
C GLN A 198 12.31 -4.09 12.07
N PRO A 199 11.25 -3.62 12.77
CA PRO A 199 10.61 -4.38 13.83
C PRO A 199 10.05 -5.72 13.32
N TYR A 200 10.31 -6.80 14.04
CA TYR A 200 9.91 -8.16 13.67
C TYR A 200 8.42 -8.28 13.27
N ARG A 201 7.51 -7.71 14.10
CA ARG A 201 6.06 -7.78 13.83
C ARG A 201 5.65 -7.05 12.55
N GLU A 202 6.34 -5.96 12.21
CA GLU A 202 6.13 -5.22 10.98
C GLU A 202 6.66 -6.00 9.79
N ALA A 203 7.89 -6.51 9.89
CA ALA A 203 8.50 -7.31 8.84
C ALA A 203 7.64 -8.51 8.46
N VAL A 204 7.18 -9.31 9.43
CA VAL A 204 6.32 -10.48 9.17
C VAL A 204 5.03 -10.11 8.46
N ARG A 205 4.37 -9.00 8.83
CA ARG A 205 3.14 -8.54 8.14
C ARG A 205 3.43 -8.14 6.69
N THR A 206 4.54 -7.44 6.47
CA THR A 206 4.96 -6.99 5.13
C THR A 206 5.30 -8.19 4.25
N ILE A 207 6.06 -9.16 4.77
CA ILE A 207 6.42 -10.40 4.07
C ILE A 207 5.14 -11.17 3.68
N ALA A 208 4.25 -11.43 4.62
CA ALA A 208 3.00 -12.14 4.35
C ALA A 208 2.14 -11.43 3.29
N SER A 209 2.10 -10.09 3.31
CA SER A 209 1.39 -9.30 2.31
C SER A 209 2.04 -9.43 0.93
N GLY A 210 3.37 -9.35 0.86
CA GLY A 210 4.13 -9.49 -0.39
C GLY A 210 4.02 -10.90 -0.99
N LEU A 211 4.14 -11.95 -0.18
CA LEU A 211 3.97 -13.35 -0.63
C LEU A 211 2.59 -13.59 -1.23
N ARG A 212 1.52 -13.12 -0.56
CA ARG A 212 0.16 -13.18 -1.12
C ARG A 212 0.02 -12.43 -2.44
N ALA A 213 0.66 -11.27 -2.57
CA ALA A 213 0.64 -10.52 -3.83
C ALA A 213 1.42 -11.24 -4.93
N GLY A 214 2.58 -11.85 -4.60
CA GLY A 214 3.39 -12.65 -5.51
C GLY A 214 2.66 -13.91 -5.98
N ALA A 215 1.91 -14.56 -5.10
CA ALA A 215 1.14 -15.77 -5.41
C ALA A 215 0.08 -15.57 -6.50
N ARG A 216 -0.32 -14.33 -6.77
CA ARG A 216 -1.23 -14.01 -7.89
C ARG A 216 -0.56 -14.16 -9.27
N ARG A 217 0.76 -14.29 -9.31
CA ARG A 217 1.56 -14.39 -10.54
C ARG A 217 2.68 -15.42 -10.35
N PRO A 218 2.35 -16.72 -10.28
CA PRO A 218 3.35 -17.77 -10.11
C PRO A 218 4.42 -17.70 -11.21
N ARG A 219 5.66 -17.95 -10.83
CA ARG A 219 6.80 -18.02 -11.74
C ARG A 219 7.54 -19.32 -11.52
N THR A 220 7.71 -20.10 -12.59
CA THR A 220 8.48 -21.32 -12.59
C THR A 220 9.78 -21.14 -13.39
N VAL A 221 10.78 -21.92 -13.04
CA VAL A 221 12.05 -22.03 -13.77
C VAL A 221 12.02 -23.39 -14.46
N ALA A 222 11.94 -23.41 -15.79
CA ALA A 222 11.99 -24.65 -16.52
C ALA A 222 13.34 -25.35 -16.34
N ALA A 223 13.31 -26.68 -16.28
CA ALA A 223 14.48 -27.52 -16.16
C ALA A 223 15.36 -27.49 -17.42
#